data_d1646f453a7bb530ce1cb265e8b2a5fd
#
_entry.id   d1646f453a7bb530ce1cb265e8b2a5fd
#
_cell.length_a   1.000
_cell.length_b   1.000
_cell.length_c   1.000
_cell.angle_alpha   90.00
_cell.angle_beta   90.00
_cell.angle_gamma   90.00
#
_symmetry.space_group_name_H-M   'P 1'
#
loop_
_entity.id
_entity.type
_entity.pdbx_description
1 polymer ?
#
loop_
_entity_poly.entity_id
_entity_poly.type
_entity_poly.pdbx_seq_one_letter_code
_entity_poly.pdbx_strand_id
1 'polypeptide(L)'
;MLDRRSLLLGSLLLASSFAYADAAESGGMVTPMPTPDGGIQPQAAVDARGVVHLIYYKGDPKAGDLFYARMAPGESRFSAPLPVNSQPGSAIAMGTIRGGQIAIGADDRVHVAWNGSDKAEPKGPGGNPMLTTHLNAAGTAFEPQRNLITWAGGLDGGGTLAANHTGDVYVVWHANPDRDGEENRAVYLAHSADNGRTFGRERRINSVPTGVCGCCALRAFVDRAGDLFVFYRAATAKISRDMYLLASSDRGATFRSEKVHPWNINACPMSSSSLTQTDTAVQAAWETQEQVYFADFRPDGGRRTGPIAAPSGGSGARKHPVVVANGKGQTLLAWTEGTGWSRGGALAWQVYGPDGKAVTALRGRQPGVPVWGLLTAFAHPDGGFTLLY
;
A
#
# COMPACT_ATOMS: atom_id res chain seq x y z
N MET A 1 -20.09 -16.22 77.56
CA MET A 1 -20.49 -17.54 77.01
C MET A 1 -21.17 -17.26 75.68
N LEU A 2 -20.51 -17.54 74.58
CA LEU A 2 -21.03 -18.01 73.29
C LEU A 2 -19.93 -17.74 72.23
N ASP A 3 -19.43 -18.83 71.82
CA ASP A 3 -18.35 -19.03 70.84
C ASP A 3 -18.84 -18.63 69.44
N ARG A 4 -18.10 -17.84 68.71
CA ARG A 4 -18.33 -17.58 67.29
C ARG A 4 -17.13 -18.08 66.49
N ARG A 5 -17.24 -19.26 65.94
CA ARG A 5 -16.34 -19.76 64.92
C ARG A 5 -16.62 -19.13 63.60
N SER A 6 -15.66 -18.35 63.07
CA SER A 6 -15.68 -17.80 61.73
C SER A 6 -15.19 -18.82 60.75
N LEU A 7 -16.08 -19.24 59.82
CA LEU A 7 -15.70 -20.00 58.64
C LEU A 7 -15.08 -19.05 57.58
N LEU A 8 -13.81 -19.24 57.28
CA LEU A 8 -13.15 -18.67 56.12
C LEU A 8 -13.41 -19.57 54.91
N LEU A 9 -14.26 -19.11 53.99
CA LEU A 9 -14.36 -19.68 52.63
C LEU A 9 -13.22 -19.09 51.79
N GLY A 10 -12.23 -19.94 51.49
CA GLY A 10 -11.19 -19.63 50.54
C GLY A 10 -11.72 -19.78 49.09
N SER A 11 -11.90 -18.68 48.38
CA SER A 11 -12.19 -18.69 46.95
C SER A 11 -10.89 -18.96 46.18
N LEU A 12 -10.76 -20.16 45.62
CA LEU A 12 -9.70 -20.51 44.66
C LEU A 12 -10.03 -19.80 43.33
N LEU A 13 -9.31 -18.73 43.05
CA LEU A 13 -9.25 -18.15 41.70
C LEU A 13 -8.33 -19.05 40.85
N LEU A 14 -8.93 -19.83 39.98
CA LEU A 14 -8.23 -20.50 38.87
C LEU A 14 -7.85 -19.42 37.87
N ALA A 15 -6.61 -18.94 37.92
CA ALA A 15 -5.99 -18.17 36.87
C ALA A 15 -5.66 -19.14 35.71
N SER A 16 -6.53 -19.19 34.70
CA SER A 16 -6.22 -19.81 33.41
C SER A 16 -5.15 -18.96 32.70
N SER A 17 -3.89 -19.31 32.90
CA SER A 17 -2.79 -18.84 32.09
C SER A 17 -2.98 -19.37 30.66
N PHE A 18 -3.50 -18.54 29.77
CA PHE A 18 -3.30 -18.74 28.34
C PHE A 18 -1.80 -18.59 28.07
N ALA A 19 -1.12 -19.72 27.99
CA ALA A 19 0.23 -19.77 27.42
C ALA A 19 0.10 -19.32 25.95
N TYR A 20 0.56 -18.11 25.67
CA TYR A 20 0.89 -17.72 24.30
C TYR A 20 2.02 -18.67 23.90
N ALA A 21 1.71 -19.58 22.99
CA ALA A 21 2.73 -20.36 22.33
C ALA A 21 3.70 -19.38 21.68
N ASP A 22 4.94 -19.44 22.11
CA ASP A 22 6.06 -18.72 21.49
C ASP A 22 6.07 -18.93 19.99
N ALA A 23 6.51 -17.89 19.28
CA ALA A 23 6.68 -17.89 17.85
C ALA A 23 7.38 -19.18 17.42
N ALA A 24 6.59 -20.09 16.86
CA ALA A 24 7.15 -21.24 16.19
C ALA A 24 8.15 -20.70 15.16
N GLU A 25 9.36 -21.20 15.20
CA GLU A 25 10.35 -21.05 14.14
C GLU A 25 9.69 -21.43 12.81
N SER A 26 9.09 -20.44 12.13
CA SER A 26 8.64 -20.58 10.75
C SER A 26 9.91 -20.64 9.92
N GLY A 27 10.49 -21.83 9.77
CA GLY A 27 11.70 -22.00 9.00
C GLY A 27 11.60 -21.34 7.63
N GLY A 28 12.21 -20.20 7.49
CA GLY A 28 12.73 -19.70 6.23
C GLY A 28 11.79 -19.07 5.21
N MET A 29 10.45 -19.22 5.24
CA MET A 29 9.64 -18.75 4.11
C MET A 29 9.16 -17.30 4.24
N VAL A 30 8.91 -16.77 5.42
CA VAL A 30 8.57 -15.35 5.63
C VAL A 30 9.48 -14.79 6.70
N THR A 31 10.25 -13.77 6.34
CA THR A 31 11.21 -13.10 7.24
C THR A 31 10.75 -11.67 7.51
N PRO A 32 10.18 -11.39 8.69
CA PRO A 32 9.91 -10.01 9.11
C PRO A 32 11.23 -9.28 9.38
N MET A 33 11.32 -8.04 8.89
CA MET A 33 12.50 -7.19 9.02
C MET A 33 12.06 -5.74 9.32
N PRO A 34 12.67 -5.06 10.30
CA PRO A 34 12.45 -3.63 10.49
C PRO A 34 12.89 -2.83 9.26
N THR A 35 12.16 -1.76 8.96
CA THR A 35 12.60 -0.80 7.93
C THR A 35 13.96 -0.20 8.31
N PRO A 36 14.90 -0.07 7.35
CA PRO A 36 16.20 0.51 7.63
C PRO A 36 16.12 1.88 8.33
N ASP A 37 17.07 2.16 9.22
CA ASP A 37 17.23 3.43 9.94
C ASP A 37 15.99 3.88 10.74
N GLY A 38 15.11 2.97 11.12
CA GLY A 38 13.86 3.30 11.80
C GLY A 38 12.88 4.07 10.91
N GLY A 39 12.98 3.92 9.59
CA GLY A 39 12.04 4.52 8.64
C GLY A 39 10.63 3.93 8.78
N ILE A 40 9.64 4.68 8.31
CA ILE A 40 8.23 4.26 8.29
C ILE A 40 7.68 4.26 6.87
N GLN A 41 6.53 3.64 6.66
CA GLN A 41 5.85 3.57 5.35
C GLN A 41 6.76 3.05 4.23
N PRO A 42 7.44 1.90 4.42
CA PRO A 42 8.26 1.32 3.37
C PRO A 42 7.41 0.95 2.16
N GLN A 43 7.99 1.10 0.97
CA GLN A 43 7.45 0.55 -0.29
C GLN A 43 8.59 -0.10 -1.06
N ALA A 44 8.37 -1.31 -1.53
CA ALA A 44 9.37 -2.07 -2.28
C ALA A 44 8.87 -2.43 -3.68
N ALA A 45 9.80 -2.47 -4.62
CA ALA A 45 9.62 -3.01 -5.96
C ALA A 45 10.85 -3.85 -6.31
N VAL A 46 10.66 -4.91 -7.11
CA VAL A 46 11.74 -5.79 -7.56
C VAL A 46 11.90 -5.63 -9.05
N ASP A 47 13.11 -5.36 -9.53
CA ASP A 47 13.41 -5.23 -10.95
C ASP A 47 13.58 -6.61 -11.63
N ALA A 48 13.73 -6.61 -12.96
CA ALA A 48 13.87 -7.84 -13.74
C ALA A 48 15.15 -8.64 -13.41
N ARG A 49 16.13 -8.02 -12.77
CA ARG A 49 17.38 -8.65 -12.32
C ARG A 49 17.29 -9.19 -10.91
N GLY A 50 16.13 -9.01 -10.24
CA GLY A 50 15.90 -9.41 -8.86
C GLY A 50 16.47 -8.44 -7.83
N VAL A 51 16.87 -7.23 -8.22
CA VAL A 51 17.27 -6.18 -7.26
C VAL A 51 16.03 -5.64 -6.60
N VAL A 52 16.05 -5.61 -5.27
CA VAL A 52 14.99 -4.99 -4.47
C VAL A 52 15.28 -3.51 -4.31
N HIS A 53 14.36 -2.68 -4.75
CA HIS A 53 14.36 -1.23 -4.59
C HIS A 53 13.38 -0.85 -3.48
N LEU A 54 13.85 -0.17 -2.47
CA LEU A 54 13.09 0.22 -1.29
C LEU A 54 13.08 1.73 -1.13
N ILE A 55 11.92 2.31 -0.89
CA ILE A 55 11.80 3.67 -0.36
C ILE A 55 11.14 3.64 1.02
N TYR A 56 11.48 4.60 1.86
CA TYR A 56 10.89 4.77 3.18
C TYR A 56 10.97 6.23 3.63
N TYR A 57 10.12 6.58 4.58
CA TYR A 57 10.01 7.94 5.10
C TYR A 57 10.78 8.10 6.40
N LYS A 58 11.41 9.29 6.60
CA LYS A 58 12.02 9.71 7.87
C LYS A 58 11.77 11.20 8.14
N GLY A 59 11.78 11.55 9.41
CA GLY A 59 11.67 12.93 9.87
C GLY A 59 10.34 13.29 10.48
N ASP A 60 10.01 14.57 10.52
CA ASP A 60 8.73 15.06 11.03
C ASP A 60 7.58 14.55 10.14
N PRO A 61 6.60 13.81 10.68
CA PRO A 61 5.49 13.25 9.90
C PRO A 61 4.71 14.25 9.05
N LYS A 62 4.75 15.53 9.39
CA LYS A 62 4.10 16.61 8.61
C LYS A 62 4.97 17.13 7.46
N ALA A 63 6.30 17.04 7.59
CA ALA A 63 7.24 17.62 6.63
C ALA A 63 8.63 16.97 6.77
N GLY A 64 8.78 15.77 6.27
CA GLY A 64 10.03 15.00 6.30
C GLY A 64 10.48 14.59 4.90
N ASP A 65 11.25 13.53 4.84
CA ASP A 65 11.99 13.16 3.65
C ASP A 65 11.81 11.68 3.31
N LEU A 66 11.93 11.38 2.01
CA LEU A 66 11.96 10.03 1.49
C LEU A 66 13.41 9.63 1.22
N PHE A 67 13.72 8.39 1.57
CA PHE A 67 15.01 7.76 1.34
C PHE A 67 14.83 6.51 0.49
N TYR A 68 15.81 6.24 -0.35
CA TYR A 68 15.88 5.08 -1.20
C TYR A 68 17.10 4.24 -0.84
N ALA A 69 16.92 2.92 -0.80
CA ALA A 69 18.01 1.94 -0.70
C ALA A 69 17.72 0.76 -1.64
N ARG A 70 18.76 0.00 -2.00
CA ARG A 70 18.63 -1.18 -2.83
C ARG A 70 19.34 -2.37 -2.20
N MET A 71 18.89 -3.57 -2.55
CA MET A 71 19.50 -4.82 -2.13
C MET A 71 19.63 -5.74 -3.34
N ALA A 72 20.86 -6.14 -3.66
CA ALA A 72 21.12 -7.06 -4.78
C ALA A 72 20.67 -8.49 -4.45
N PRO A 73 20.40 -9.33 -5.46
CA PRO A 73 20.09 -10.74 -5.24
C PRO A 73 21.19 -11.44 -4.43
N GLY A 74 20.77 -12.19 -3.41
CA GLY A 74 21.68 -12.89 -2.50
C GLY A 74 22.27 -12.03 -1.37
N GLU A 75 22.06 -10.73 -1.38
CA GLU A 75 22.41 -9.86 -0.25
C GLU A 75 21.34 -9.94 0.85
N SER A 76 21.76 -9.72 2.09
CA SER A 76 20.87 -9.67 3.27
C SER A 76 20.71 -8.26 3.85
N ARG A 77 21.33 -7.26 3.22
CA ARG A 77 21.33 -5.87 3.70
C ARG A 77 21.09 -4.89 2.56
N PHE A 78 20.36 -3.85 2.87
CA PHE A 78 20.20 -2.72 1.96
C PHE A 78 21.46 -1.85 1.89
N SER A 79 21.68 -1.21 0.75
CA SER A 79 22.72 -0.21 0.55
C SER A 79 22.57 0.98 1.50
N ALA A 80 23.60 1.84 1.59
CA ALA A 80 23.47 3.16 2.17
C ALA A 80 22.32 3.93 1.47
N PRO A 81 21.51 4.69 2.22
CA PRO A 81 20.34 5.38 1.66
C PRO A 81 20.74 6.61 0.84
N LEU A 82 19.98 6.84 -0.24
CA LEU A 82 20.01 8.06 -1.04
C LEU A 82 18.76 8.90 -0.73
N PRO A 83 18.86 10.25 -0.63
CA PRO A 83 17.68 11.10 -0.56
C PRO A 83 16.91 11.05 -1.87
N VAL A 84 15.57 10.98 -1.80
CA VAL A 84 14.68 10.94 -2.97
C VAL A 84 14.22 12.34 -3.34
N ASN A 85 13.66 13.06 -2.37
CA ASN A 85 13.17 14.42 -2.61
C ASN A 85 14.33 15.40 -2.64
N SER A 86 14.33 16.25 -3.67
CA SER A 86 15.38 17.28 -3.85
C SER A 86 15.21 18.49 -2.94
N GLN A 87 14.03 18.67 -2.35
CA GLN A 87 13.73 19.71 -1.38
C GLN A 87 13.48 19.08 -0.01
N PRO A 88 14.31 19.36 1.01
CA PRO A 88 14.12 18.84 2.35
C PRO A 88 12.75 19.21 2.95
N GLY A 89 12.12 18.25 3.65
CA GLY A 89 10.83 18.43 4.27
C GLY A 89 9.64 18.46 3.30
N SER A 90 9.82 18.08 2.02
CA SER A 90 8.76 18.14 1.03
C SER A 90 7.82 16.93 0.99
N ALA A 91 8.04 15.93 1.83
CA ALA A 91 7.17 14.75 1.93
C ALA A 91 6.32 14.78 3.21
N ILE A 92 5.21 14.04 3.20
CA ILE A 92 4.31 13.88 4.35
C ILE A 92 3.99 12.40 4.57
N ALA A 93 4.00 11.95 5.84
CA ALA A 93 3.67 10.58 6.24
C ALA A 93 2.55 10.51 7.28
N MET A 94 2.06 11.63 7.75
CA MET A 94 1.02 11.65 8.77
C MET A 94 -0.26 10.97 8.27
N GLY A 95 -0.77 9.98 9.03
CA GLY A 95 -2.05 9.35 8.78
C GLY A 95 -2.03 8.01 8.05
N THR A 96 -0.89 7.32 7.92
CA THR A 96 -0.77 5.93 7.39
C THR A 96 -1.28 5.69 5.95
N ILE A 97 -1.61 6.73 5.20
CA ILE A 97 -2.13 6.64 3.83
C ILE A 97 -1.35 7.50 2.84
N ARG A 98 -0.44 8.29 3.34
CA ARG A 98 0.48 9.14 2.59
C ARG A 98 1.84 8.47 2.50
N GLY A 99 2.85 9.17 2.08
CA GLY A 99 4.19 8.66 1.86
C GLY A 99 4.47 8.36 0.41
N GLY A 100 5.66 7.86 0.14
CA GLY A 100 6.12 7.59 -1.22
C GLY A 100 5.55 6.31 -1.80
N GLN A 101 5.43 6.31 -3.12
CA GLN A 101 5.13 5.13 -3.94
C GLN A 101 6.28 4.91 -4.91
N ILE A 102 6.64 3.65 -5.16
CA ILE A 102 7.74 3.27 -6.04
C ILE A 102 7.24 2.36 -7.16
N ALA A 103 7.77 2.54 -8.37
CA ALA A 103 7.58 1.62 -9.49
C ALA A 103 8.86 1.55 -10.34
N ILE A 104 9.02 0.43 -11.06
CA ILE A 104 10.13 0.22 -11.98
C ILE A 104 9.63 0.38 -13.40
N GLY A 105 10.24 1.29 -14.14
CA GLY A 105 9.94 1.57 -15.54
C GLY A 105 10.89 0.86 -16.51
N ALA A 106 10.96 1.38 -17.73
CA ALA A 106 11.91 0.89 -18.74
C ALA A 106 13.36 1.09 -18.27
N ASP A 107 14.24 0.21 -18.72
CA ASP A 107 15.67 0.21 -18.35
C ASP A 107 15.92 0.11 -16.84
N ASP A 108 15.02 -0.59 -16.12
CA ASP A 108 15.03 -0.73 -14.68
C ASP A 108 15.04 0.63 -13.93
N ARG A 109 14.52 1.67 -14.55
CA ARG A 109 14.48 3.01 -13.95
C ARG A 109 13.51 3.06 -12.77
N VAL A 110 14.01 3.50 -11.63
CA VAL A 110 13.22 3.68 -10.41
C VAL A 110 12.48 5.00 -10.48
N HIS A 111 11.15 4.95 -10.43
CA HIS A 111 10.27 6.11 -10.32
C HIS A 111 9.69 6.19 -8.92
N VAL A 112 9.57 7.41 -8.38
CA VAL A 112 8.95 7.68 -7.08
C VAL A 112 7.94 8.81 -7.21
N ALA A 113 6.79 8.66 -6.57
CA ALA A 113 5.79 9.72 -6.46
C ALA A 113 5.28 9.80 -5.01
N TRP A 114 4.92 11.00 -4.55
CA TRP A 114 4.44 11.22 -3.17
C TRP A 114 3.59 12.47 -3.03
N ASN A 115 2.76 12.50 -2.00
CA ASN A 115 2.09 13.72 -1.58
C ASN A 115 3.10 14.70 -1.01
N GLY A 116 3.12 15.90 -1.54
CA GLY A 116 3.91 16.99 -0.99
C GLY A 116 3.36 17.45 0.36
N SER A 117 4.26 17.86 1.24
CA SER A 117 3.91 18.54 2.49
C SER A 117 3.50 20.01 2.25
N ASP A 118 3.07 20.70 3.31
CA ASP A 118 2.81 22.14 3.28
C ASP A 118 4.07 22.98 2.95
N LYS A 119 5.27 22.40 3.10
CA LYS A 119 6.55 23.03 2.74
C LYS A 119 6.97 22.77 1.31
N ALA A 120 6.34 21.82 0.61
CA ALA A 120 6.75 21.42 -0.72
C ALA A 120 6.56 22.52 -1.76
N GLU A 121 7.53 22.65 -2.67
CA GLU A 121 7.49 23.54 -3.84
C GLU A 121 7.88 22.76 -5.12
N PRO A 122 7.38 23.16 -6.29
CA PRO A 122 6.35 24.19 -6.47
C PRO A 122 4.98 23.69 -6.04
N LYS A 123 4.20 24.55 -5.38
CA LYS A 123 2.78 24.25 -5.10
C LYS A 123 1.98 24.28 -6.40
N GLY A 124 0.94 23.46 -6.41
CA GLY A 124 -0.04 23.48 -7.48
C GLY A 124 -1.34 24.20 -7.08
N PRO A 125 -2.29 24.31 -8.00
CA PRO A 125 -3.63 24.74 -7.67
C PRO A 125 -4.25 23.79 -6.61
N GLY A 126 -4.95 24.35 -5.64
CA GLY A 126 -5.67 23.58 -4.62
C GLY A 126 -4.81 23.00 -3.49
N GLY A 127 -3.59 23.49 -3.27
CA GLY A 127 -2.79 23.15 -2.07
C GLY A 127 -1.62 22.20 -2.33
N ASN A 128 -1.61 21.05 -1.64
CA ASN A 128 -0.47 20.12 -1.65
C ASN A 128 -0.22 19.53 -3.04
N PRO A 129 1.04 19.51 -3.52
CA PRO A 129 1.39 18.98 -4.83
C PRO A 129 1.42 17.45 -4.85
N MET A 130 1.21 16.86 -6.01
CA MET A 130 1.57 15.48 -6.33
C MET A 130 2.96 15.47 -6.95
N LEU A 131 3.96 15.15 -6.15
CA LEU A 131 5.37 15.19 -6.54
C LEU A 131 5.81 13.87 -7.18
N THR A 132 6.75 13.97 -8.14
CA THR A 132 7.40 12.81 -8.76
C THR A 132 8.85 13.10 -9.08
N THR A 133 9.67 12.04 -9.09
CA THR A 133 11.05 12.02 -9.54
C THR A 133 11.43 10.64 -10.06
N HIS A 134 12.61 10.49 -10.61
CA HIS A 134 13.19 9.19 -10.97
C HIS A 134 14.70 9.16 -10.69
N LEU A 135 15.22 7.97 -10.49
CA LEU A 135 16.64 7.75 -10.31
C LEU A 135 17.38 8.03 -11.62
N ASN A 136 18.51 8.72 -11.56
CA ASN A 136 19.34 9.01 -12.72
C ASN A 136 19.94 7.72 -13.32
N ALA A 137 20.42 7.79 -14.55
CA ALA A 137 20.98 6.62 -15.25
C ALA A 137 22.22 6.01 -14.57
N ALA A 138 22.97 6.80 -13.79
CA ALA A 138 24.11 6.33 -13.02
C ALA A 138 23.70 5.59 -11.73
N GLY A 139 22.43 5.68 -11.31
CA GLY A 139 21.92 5.07 -10.07
C GLY A 139 22.48 5.70 -8.81
N THR A 140 22.89 6.97 -8.85
CA THR A 140 23.60 7.67 -7.77
C THR A 140 22.82 8.81 -7.12
N ALA A 141 21.79 9.33 -7.80
CA ALA A 141 20.93 10.40 -7.30
C ALA A 141 19.57 10.40 -7.99
N PHE A 142 18.57 10.96 -7.36
CA PHE A 142 17.29 11.25 -7.97
C PHE A 142 17.33 12.61 -8.67
N GLU A 143 16.60 12.71 -9.79
CA GLU A 143 16.43 13.97 -10.50
C GLU A 143 15.61 14.97 -9.66
N PRO A 144 15.67 16.28 -9.94
CA PRO A 144 14.85 17.26 -9.23
C PRO A 144 13.36 16.90 -9.26
N GLN A 145 12.70 17.03 -8.11
CA GLN A 145 11.27 16.75 -7.99
C GLN A 145 10.41 17.68 -8.83
N ARG A 146 9.28 17.19 -9.33
CA ARG A 146 8.31 17.94 -10.13
C ARG A 146 6.91 17.76 -9.57
N ASN A 147 6.10 18.81 -9.61
CA ASN A 147 4.67 18.72 -9.34
C ASN A 147 3.90 18.38 -10.62
N LEU A 148 3.03 17.37 -10.56
CA LEU A 148 2.19 16.94 -11.69
C LEU A 148 0.81 17.58 -11.70
N ILE A 149 0.37 18.21 -10.61
CA ILE A 149 -0.93 18.88 -10.56
C ILE A 149 -0.83 20.21 -11.32
N THR A 150 -1.54 20.30 -12.46
CA THR A 150 -1.63 21.52 -13.26
C THR A 150 -2.98 22.25 -13.07
N TRP A 151 -4.05 21.50 -12.69
CA TRP A 151 -5.38 22.06 -12.43
C TRP A 151 -6.23 21.25 -11.45
N ALA A 152 -6.08 19.90 -11.43
CA ALA A 152 -6.88 19.00 -10.61
C ALA A 152 -6.32 18.92 -9.17
N GLY A 153 -6.46 20.01 -8.44
CA GLY A 153 -6.04 20.14 -7.04
C GLY A 153 -7.01 19.52 -6.04
N GLY A 154 -6.76 19.76 -4.73
CA GLY A 154 -7.54 19.19 -3.64
C GLY A 154 -7.07 17.80 -3.21
N LEU A 155 -5.80 17.47 -3.45
CA LEU A 155 -5.17 16.24 -2.96
C LEU A 155 -5.16 16.23 -1.42
N ASP A 156 -5.66 15.13 -0.83
CA ASP A 156 -5.67 14.92 0.62
C ASP A 156 -4.93 13.63 0.99
N GLY A 157 -5.53 12.47 0.75
CA GLY A 157 -4.90 11.16 0.95
C GLY A 157 -3.89 10.82 -0.13
N GLY A 158 -3.44 9.56 -0.14
CA GLY A 158 -2.35 9.13 -0.99
C GLY A 158 -2.62 9.22 -2.49
N GLY A 159 -1.61 9.69 -3.22
CA GLY A 159 -1.45 9.35 -4.63
C GLY A 159 -0.77 8.01 -4.80
N THR A 160 -0.69 7.50 -6.01
CA THR A 160 -0.08 6.22 -6.33
C THR A 160 0.65 6.28 -7.67
N LEU A 161 1.54 5.32 -7.89
CA LEU A 161 2.39 5.24 -9.06
C LEU A 161 2.41 3.81 -9.60
N ALA A 162 2.36 3.67 -10.92
CA ALA A 162 2.66 2.42 -11.62
C ALA A 162 3.50 2.70 -12.85
N ALA A 163 4.31 1.75 -13.27
CA ALA A 163 5.13 1.85 -14.47
C ALA A 163 5.30 0.47 -15.11
N ASN A 164 5.66 0.44 -16.39
CA ASN A 164 6.00 -0.77 -17.11
C ASN A 164 7.35 -0.67 -17.83
N HIS A 165 7.84 -1.81 -18.30
CA HIS A 165 9.11 -1.91 -19.02
C HIS A 165 9.08 -1.32 -20.43
N THR A 166 7.93 -0.92 -20.95
CA THR A 166 7.79 -0.25 -22.25
C THR A 166 7.87 1.28 -22.16
N GLY A 167 8.01 1.82 -20.94
CA GLY A 167 8.22 3.25 -20.70
C GLY A 167 6.95 4.02 -20.37
N ASP A 168 5.82 3.34 -20.16
CA ASP A 168 4.65 4.00 -19.59
C ASP A 168 4.81 4.20 -18.08
N VAL A 169 4.54 5.42 -17.61
CA VAL A 169 4.51 5.76 -16.19
C VAL A 169 3.20 6.46 -15.89
N TYR A 170 2.48 5.95 -14.90
CA TYR A 170 1.15 6.42 -14.51
C TYR A 170 1.21 6.94 -13.07
N VAL A 171 0.89 8.21 -12.87
CA VAL A 171 0.70 8.78 -11.52
C VAL A 171 -0.77 9.10 -11.36
N VAL A 172 -1.37 8.56 -10.31
CA VAL A 172 -2.81 8.62 -10.08
C VAL A 172 -3.09 9.21 -8.70
N TRP A 173 -4.02 10.13 -8.61
CA TRP A 173 -4.46 10.73 -7.36
C TRP A 173 -5.96 11.05 -7.39
N HIS A 174 -6.54 11.36 -6.24
CA HIS A 174 -7.89 11.90 -6.18
C HIS A 174 -7.85 13.43 -6.07
N ALA A 175 -8.80 14.10 -6.67
CA ALA A 175 -8.92 15.55 -6.64
C ALA A 175 -10.38 16.00 -6.72
N ASN A 176 -10.63 17.25 -6.33
CA ASN A 176 -11.93 17.91 -6.39
C ASN A 176 -11.81 19.36 -6.91
N PRO A 177 -11.30 19.58 -8.14
CA PRO A 177 -10.98 20.91 -8.64
C PRO A 177 -12.20 21.84 -8.78
N ASP A 178 -13.39 21.28 -9.00
CA ASP A 178 -14.59 22.04 -9.32
C ASP A 178 -15.49 22.30 -8.09
N ARG A 179 -15.51 21.39 -7.11
CA ARG A 179 -16.42 21.43 -5.95
C ARG A 179 -15.84 20.70 -4.75
N ASP A 180 -15.93 21.31 -3.59
CA ASP A 180 -15.53 20.68 -2.33
C ASP A 180 -16.40 19.48 -1.96
N GLY A 181 -15.82 18.60 -1.13
CA GLY A 181 -16.46 17.41 -0.59
C GLY A 181 -15.99 16.12 -1.24
N GLU A 182 -15.90 15.08 -0.46
CA GLU A 182 -15.42 13.76 -0.92
C GLU A 182 -16.33 13.15 -2.00
N GLU A 183 -17.62 13.40 -1.95
CA GLU A 183 -18.61 12.97 -2.93
C GLU A 183 -18.40 13.61 -4.32
N ASN A 184 -17.70 14.73 -4.38
CA ASN A 184 -17.36 15.44 -5.61
C ASN A 184 -15.96 15.09 -6.13
N ARG A 185 -15.14 14.41 -5.33
CA ARG A 185 -13.81 13.97 -5.76
C ARG A 185 -13.90 12.94 -6.87
N ALA A 186 -12.92 12.98 -7.75
CA ALA A 186 -12.74 11.99 -8.81
C ALA A 186 -11.29 11.47 -8.80
N VAL A 187 -11.04 10.39 -9.52
CA VAL A 187 -9.72 9.83 -9.75
C VAL A 187 -9.11 10.49 -10.98
N TYR A 188 -7.91 11.02 -10.85
CA TYR A 188 -7.15 11.68 -11.92
C TYR A 188 -5.86 10.92 -12.21
N LEU A 189 -5.44 10.98 -13.46
CA LEU A 189 -4.26 10.32 -14.00
C LEU A 189 -3.42 11.30 -14.81
N ALA A 190 -2.12 11.39 -14.50
CA ALA A 190 -1.10 11.89 -15.40
C ALA A 190 -0.30 10.71 -15.96
N HIS A 191 -0.13 10.67 -17.29
CA HIS A 191 0.55 9.61 -18.01
C HIS A 191 1.78 10.13 -18.73
N SER A 192 2.87 9.39 -18.61
CA SER A 192 4.10 9.54 -19.39
C SER A 192 4.27 8.33 -20.31
N ALA A 193 4.60 8.56 -21.56
CA ALA A 193 4.93 7.52 -22.53
C ALA A 193 6.45 7.47 -22.85
N ASP A 194 7.27 8.21 -22.12
CA ASP A 194 8.69 8.40 -22.36
C ASP A 194 9.55 8.12 -21.10
N ASN A 195 9.11 7.13 -20.31
CA ASN A 195 9.78 6.67 -19.10
C ASN A 195 9.95 7.82 -18.07
N GLY A 196 8.89 8.59 -17.85
CA GLY A 196 8.80 9.62 -16.83
C GLY A 196 9.52 10.93 -17.17
N ARG A 197 10.01 11.12 -18.41
CA ARG A 197 10.68 12.38 -18.83
C ARG A 197 9.66 13.52 -18.95
N THR A 198 8.54 13.24 -19.60
CA THR A 198 7.42 14.18 -19.70
C THR A 198 6.10 13.53 -19.29
N PHE A 199 5.16 14.32 -18.80
CA PHE A 199 3.82 13.88 -18.46
C PHE A 199 2.78 14.71 -19.21
N GLY A 200 1.77 14.04 -19.74
CA GLY A 200 0.57 14.70 -20.23
C GLY A 200 -0.20 15.39 -19.10
N ARG A 201 -1.05 16.36 -19.44
CA ARG A 201 -1.96 16.98 -18.49
C ARG A 201 -2.85 15.91 -17.86
N GLU A 202 -3.04 16.03 -16.55
CA GLU A 202 -3.89 15.11 -15.79
C GLU A 202 -5.36 15.15 -16.28
N ARG A 203 -6.00 14.01 -16.27
CA ARG A 203 -7.40 13.85 -16.66
C ARG A 203 -8.16 12.94 -15.71
N ARG A 204 -9.45 13.17 -15.61
CA ARG A 204 -10.36 12.29 -14.85
C ARG A 204 -10.47 10.93 -15.54
N ILE A 205 -10.45 9.83 -14.76
CA ILE A 205 -10.50 8.46 -15.28
C ILE A 205 -11.69 7.64 -14.78
N ASN A 206 -12.36 8.02 -13.70
CA ASN A 206 -13.61 7.38 -13.27
C ASN A 206 -14.81 8.08 -13.92
N SER A 207 -15.53 7.37 -14.80
CA SER A 207 -16.75 7.87 -15.46
C SER A 207 -17.95 7.91 -14.50
N VAL A 208 -18.01 6.96 -13.56
CA VAL A 208 -19.09 6.89 -12.57
C VAL A 208 -18.84 7.91 -11.46
N PRO A 209 -19.83 8.73 -11.07
CA PRO A 209 -19.68 9.73 -10.02
C PRO A 209 -19.78 9.09 -8.63
N THR A 210 -18.80 8.29 -8.27
CA THR A 210 -18.76 7.57 -6.99
C THR A 210 -18.28 8.42 -5.82
N GLY A 211 -17.76 9.63 -6.08
CA GLY A 211 -16.87 10.28 -5.14
C GLY A 211 -15.60 9.46 -4.90
N VAL A 212 -14.66 10.00 -4.14
CA VAL A 212 -13.44 9.29 -3.70
C VAL A 212 -13.12 9.66 -2.26
N CYS A 213 -12.94 8.65 -1.43
CA CYS A 213 -12.59 8.83 -0.03
C CYS A 213 -11.23 9.55 0.09
N GLY A 214 -11.24 10.76 0.65
CA GLY A 214 -10.05 11.59 0.78
C GLY A 214 -9.01 11.01 1.73
N CYS A 215 -9.43 10.30 2.75
CA CYS A 215 -8.55 9.73 3.77
C CYS A 215 -8.12 8.28 3.46
N CYS A 216 -8.35 7.77 2.24
CA CYS A 216 -7.95 6.42 1.84
C CYS A 216 -6.93 6.47 0.71
N ALA A 217 -5.97 5.58 0.76
CA ALA A 217 -4.97 5.46 -0.31
C ALA A 217 -5.57 4.79 -1.56
N LEU A 218 -5.17 5.28 -2.73
CA LEU A 218 -5.36 4.60 -4.00
C LEU A 218 -4.19 3.64 -4.25
N ARG A 219 -4.39 2.68 -5.15
CA ARG A 219 -3.31 1.82 -5.64
C ARG A 219 -3.43 1.66 -7.15
N ALA A 220 -2.40 2.07 -7.88
CA ALA A 220 -2.21 1.75 -9.28
C ALA A 220 -1.28 0.55 -9.43
N PHE A 221 -1.50 -0.24 -10.46
CA PHE A 221 -0.70 -1.41 -10.80
C PHE A 221 -0.77 -1.62 -12.32
N VAL A 222 0.35 -1.95 -12.94
CA VAL A 222 0.40 -2.39 -14.34
C VAL A 222 0.82 -3.85 -14.36
N ASP A 223 0.05 -4.68 -15.06
CA ASP A 223 0.37 -6.08 -15.21
C ASP A 223 1.42 -6.34 -16.31
N ARG A 224 1.81 -7.61 -16.48
CA ARG A 224 2.81 -8.02 -17.49
C ARG A 224 2.37 -7.78 -18.93
N ALA A 225 1.06 -7.68 -19.18
CA ALA A 225 0.50 -7.37 -20.50
C ALA A 225 0.49 -5.86 -20.79
N GLY A 226 0.70 -5.04 -19.77
CA GLY A 226 0.66 -3.58 -19.85
C GLY A 226 -0.71 -2.99 -19.50
N ASP A 227 -1.64 -3.80 -19.02
CA ASP A 227 -2.96 -3.35 -18.58
C ASP A 227 -2.84 -2.59 -17.24
N LEU A 228 -3.48 -1.44 -17.16
CA LEU A 228 -3.47 -0.57 -15.98
C LEU A 228 -4.69 -0.84 -15.09
N PHE A 229 -4.44 -1.10 -13.82
CA PHE A 229 -5.43 -1.27 -12.76
C PHE A 229 -5.33 -0.13 -11.76
N VAL A 230 -6.46 0.47 -11.37
CA VAL A 230 -6.51 1.47 -10.30
C VAL A 230 -7.60 1.07 -9.31
N PHE A 231 -7.19 0.79 -8.08
CA PHE A 231 -8.06 0.38 -7.00
C PHE A 231 -8.26 1.54 -6.03
N TYR A 232 -9.50 1.89 -5.72
CA TYR A 232 -9.81 3.03 -4.87
C TYR A 232 -11.07 2.83 -4.05
N ARG A 233 -11.21 3.61 -2.98
CA ARG A 233 -12.41 3.66 -2.15
C ARG A 233 -13.29 4.83 -2.55
N ALA A 234 -14.55 4.56 -2.82
CA ALA A 234 -15.58 5.55 -3.10
C ALA A 234 -15.98 6.37 -1.86
N ALA A 235 -16.72 7.44 -2.09
CA ALA A 235 -17.36 8.26 -1.06
C ALA A 235 -18.75 8.73 -1.51
N THR A 236 -19.52 7.84 -2.12
CA THR A 236 -20.84 8.17 -2.65
C THR A 236 -21.77 8.60 -1.50
N ALA A 237 -22.39 9.77 -1.65
CA ALA A 237 -23.22 10.37 -0.63
C ALA A 237 -22.55 10.44 0.76
N LYS A 238 -21.22 10.51 0.82
CA LYS A 238 -20.37 10.57 2.03
C LYS A 238 -20.36 9.31 2.90
N ILE A 239 -21.26 8.36 2.68
CA ILE A 239 -21.42 7.17 3.51
C ILE A 239 -21.13 5.85 2.80
N SER A 240 -21.29 5.75 1.49
CA SER A 240 -20.96 4.53 0.75
C SER A 240 -19.48 4.51 0.42
N ARG A 241 -18.72 3.73 1.20
CA ARG A 241 -17.27 3.56 1.10
C ARG A 241 -16.91 2.29 0.34
N ASP A 242 -17.58 2.06 -0.78
CA ASP A 242 -17.40 0.88 -1.60
C ASP A 242 -15.99 0.84 -2.22
N MET A 243 -15.43 -0.36 -2.38
CA MET A 243 -14.21 -0.54 -3.19
C MET A 243 -14.55 -0.64 -4.67
N TYR A 244 -13.80 0.07 -5.49
CA TYR A 244 -13.90 0.06 -6.94
C TYR A 244 -12.56 -0.28 -7.57
N LEU A 245 -12.63 -1.04 -8.68
CA LEU A 245 -11.51 -1.28 -9.58
C LEU A 245 -11.79 -0.59 -10.92
N LEU A 246 -10.83 0.19 -11.40
CA LEU A 246 -10.76 0.68 -12.78
C LEU A 246 -9.71 -0.15 -13.50
N ALA A 247 -10.02 -0.62 -14.71
CA ALA A 247 -9.07 -1.35 -15.55
C ALA A 247 -9.07 -0.78 -16.98
N SER A 248 -7.87 -0.68 -17.56
CA SER A 248 -7.62 -0.13 -18.88
C SER A 248 -6.61 -1.00 -19.62
N SER A 249 -6.95 -1.43 -20.83
CA SER A 249 -6.07 -2.17 -21.75
C SER A 249 -5.56 -1.31 -22.93
N ASP A 250 -5.77 -0.01 -22.87
CA ASP A 250 -5.42 0.95 -23.91
C ASP A 250 -4.51 2.07 -23.38
N ARG A 251 -3.59 1.73 -22.50
CA ARG A 251 -2.62 2.65 -21.89
C ARG A 251 -3.29 3.80 -21.14
N GLY A 252 -4.40 3.49 -20.44
CA GLY A 252 -5.16 4.45 -19.66
C GLY A 252 -6.08 5.35 -20.49
N ALA A 253 -6.29 5.14 -21.79
CA ALA A 253 -7.17 5.99 -22.60
C ALA A 253 -8.64 5.84 -22.17
N THR A 254 -9.11 4.62 -21.96
CA THR A 254 -10.45 4.32 -21.45
C THR A 254 -10.38 3.36 -20.25
N PHE A 255 -11.42 3.36 -19.43
CA PHE A 255 -11.49 2.53 -18.24
C PHE A 255 -12.84 1.83 -18.12
N ARG A 256 -12.79 0.53 -17.81
CA ARG A 256 -13.91 -0.21 -17.25
C ARG A 256 -13.91 -0.03 -15.73
N SER A 257 -15.08 0.10 -15.14
CA SER A 257 -15.25 0.23 -13.69
C SER A 257 -16.01 -0.95 -13.13
N GLU A 258 -15.56 -1.53 -12.04
CA GLU A 258 -16.22 -2.60 -11.29
C GLU A 258 -16.34 -2.24 -9.82
N LYS A 259 -17.57 -2.36 -9.26
CA LYS A 259 -17.80 -2.32 -7.82
C LYS A 259 -17.39 -3.67 -7.23
N VAL A 260 -16.40 -3.66 -6.35
CA VAL A 260 -15.80 -4.89 -5.81
C VAL A 260 -16.42 -5.28 -4.48
N HIS A 261 -16.48 -4.36 -3.51
CA HIS A 261 -16.94 -4.65 -2.15
C HIS A 261 -17.71 -3.47 -1.57
N PRO A 262 -19.01 -3.65 -1.26
CA PRO A 262 -19.82 -2.58 -0.67
C PRO A 262 -19.48 -2.38 0.81
N TRP A 263 -19.55 -1.12 1.24
CA TRP A 263 -19.43 -0.75 2.65
C TRP A 263 -20.08 0.60 2.93
N ASN A 264 -21.01 0.63 3.86
CA ASN A 264 -21.64 1.86 4.34
C ASN A 264 -21.12 2.20 5.73
N ILE A 265 -20.45 3.35 5.85
CA ILE A 265 -19.93 3.87 7.11
C ILE A 265 -19.81 5.39 7.06
N ASN A 266 -20.34 6.05 8.09
CA ASN A 266 -20.20 7.49 8.29
C ASN A 266 -18.93 7.81 9.09
N ALA A 267 -17.77 7.43 8.57
CA ALA A 267 -16.47 7.67 9.19
C ALA A 267 -15.36 7.65 8.13
N CYS A 268 -14.16 8.12 8.51
CA CYS A 268 -12.94 8.00 7.73
C CYS A 268 -12.27 6.63 7.99
N PRO A 269 -12.32 5.68 7.06
CA PRO A 269 -11.72 4.36 7.28
C PRO A 269 -10.20 4.41 7.37
N MET A 270 -9.53 5.37 6.72
CA MET A 270 -8.08 5.47 6.60
C MET A 270 -7.47 4.13 6.20
N SER A 271 -7.96 3.57 5.12
CA SER A 271 -7.57 2.26 4.62
C SER A 271 -6.62 2.38 3.42
N SER A 272 -5.86 1.34 3.19
CA SER A 272 -5.02 1.18 2.00
C SER A 272 -5.36 -0.13 1.29
N SER A 273 -4.75 -0.32 0.12
CA SER A 273 -4.90 -1.51 -0.69
C SER A 273 -3.58 -1.88 -1.35
N SER A 274 -3.49 -3.11 -1.84
CA SER A 274 -2.31 -3.65 -2.51
C SER A 274 -2.73 -4.50 -3.70
N LEU A 275 -1.92 -4.51 -4.76
CA LEU A 275 -2.10 -5.38 -5.91
C LEU A 275 -0.79 -6.11 -6.23
N THR A 276 -0.92 -7.33 -6.72
CA THR A 276 0.17 -8.13 -7.27
C THR A 276 -0.35 -8.93 -8.46
N GLN A 277 0.55 -9.51 -9.23
CA GLN A 277 0.20 -10.42 -10.29
C GLN A 277 0.71 -11.83 -9.99
N THR A 278 -0.18 -12.81 -10.03
CA THR A 278 0.12 -14.24 -10.10
C THR A 278 0.34 -14.67 -11.56
N ASP A 279 0.51 -15.95 -11.81
CA ASP A 279 0.61 -16.45 -13.18
C ASP A 279 -0.72 -16.36 -13.96
N THR A 280 -1.85 -16.33 -13.26
CA THR A 280 -3.19 -16.43 -13.86
C THR A 280 -4.08 -15.23 -13.60
N ALA A 281 -3.73 -14.36 -12.65
CA ALA A 281 -4.61 -13.28 -12.20
C ALA A 281 -3.84 -12.06 -11.70
N VAL A 282 -4.48 -10.91 -11.71
CA VAL A 282 -4.14 -9.77 -10.83
C VAL A 282 -4.89 -9.96 -9.53
N GLN A 283 -4.17 -10.05 -8.42
CA GLN A 283 -4.76 -10.20 -7.10
C GLN A 283 -4.74 -8.87 -6.38
N ALA A 284 -5.88 -8.45 -5.85
CA ALA A 284 -6.02 -7.25 -5.03
C ALA A 284 -6.35 -7.62 -3.59
N ALA A 285 -5.78 -6.85 -2.64
CA ALA A 285 -6.10 -6.93 -1.23
C ALA A 285 -6.53 -5.56 -0.70
N TRP A 286 -7.53 -5.52 0.17
CA TRP A 286 -8.10 -4.30 0.75
C TRP A 286 -8.66 -4.55 2.16
N GLU A 287 -8.93 -3.48 2.89
CA GLU A 287 -9.63 -3.53 4.17
C GLU A 287 -11.08 -3.09 3.99
N THR A 288 -12.02 -3.75 4.65
CA THR A 288 -13.42 -3.36 4.81
C THR A 288 -13.92 -3.86 6.15
N GLN A 289 -14.57 -3.00 6.96
CA GLN A 289 -15.10 -3.36 8.27
C GLN A 289 -14.05 -3.96 9.22
N GLU A 290 -12.87 -3.33 9.28
CA GLU A 290 -11.74 -3.77 10.11
C GLU A 290 -11.24 -5.19 9.81
N GLN A 291 -11.55 -5.71 8.64
CA GLN A 291 -11.07 -6.99 8.11
C GLN A 291 -10.38 -6.78 6.77
N VAL A 292 -9.30 -7.51 6.55
CA VAL A 292 -8.62 -7.56 5.25
C VAL A 292 -9.22 -8.65 4.38
N TYR A 293 -9.41 -8.31 3.11
CA TYR A 293 -9.94 -9.18 2.09
C TYR A 293 -9.02 -9.21 0.88
N PHE A 294 -9.13 -10.25 0.08
CA PHE A 294 -8.45 -10.34 -1.22
C PHE A 294 -9.32 -11.07 -2.24
N ALA A 295 -9.08 -10.81 -3.51
CA ALA A 295 -9.72 -11.50 -4.63
C ALA A 295 -8.87 -11.40 -5.89
N ASP A 296 -9.13 -12.31 -6.81
CA ASP A 296 -8.49 -12.40 -8.11
C ASP A 296 -9.33 -11.69 -9.18
N PHE A 297 -8.65 -11.03 -10.10
CA PHE A 297 -9.21 -10.32 -11.23
C PHE A 297 -8.51 -10.78 -12.51
N ARG A 298 -9.26 -10.87 -13.60
CA ARG A 298 -8.70 -11.19 -14.91
C ARG A 298 -7.73 -10.09 -15.36
N PRO A 299 -6.57 -10.44 -15.89
CA PRO A 299 -5.67 -9.46 -16.50
C PRO A 299 -6.37 -8.66 -17.61
N ASP A 300 -7.20 -9.33 -18.46
CA ASP A 300 -7.91 -8.76 -19.58
C ASP A 300 -9.19 -7.99 -19.16
N GLY A 301 -9.02 -6.82 -18.56
CA GLY A 301 -10.13 -5.92 -18.23
C GLY A 301 -10.67 -6.01 -16.80
N GLY A 302 -9.96 -6.66 -15.88
CA GLY A 302 -10.19 -6.52 -14.44
C GLY A 302 -11.51 -7.09 -13.92
N ARG A 303 -12.11 -8.09 -14.57
CA ARG A 303 -13.26 -8.80 -14.02
C ARG A 303 -12.84 -9.73 -12.90
N ARG A 304 -13.56 -9.70 -11.80
CA ARG A 304 -13.33 -10.63 -10.69
C ARG A 304 -13.61 -12.07 -11.14
N THR A 305 -12.70 -12.99 -10.81
CA THR A 305 -12.77 -14.39 -11.25
C THR A 305 -13.21 -15.36 -10.16
N GLY A 306 -13.14 -14.94 -8.88
CA GLY A 306 -13.43 -15.80 -7.75
C GLY A 306 -14.18 -15.09 -6.63
N PRO A 307 -14.44 -15.78 -5.52
CA PRO A 307 -15.03 -15.18 -4.34
C PRO A 307 -14.08 -14.17 -3.68
N ILE A 308 -14.63 -13.25 -2.92
CA ILE A 308 -13.85 -12.44 -1.97
C ILE A 308 -13.50 -13.35 -0.80
N ALA A 309 -12.22 -13.45 -0.48
CA ALA A 309 -11.70 -14.24 0.61
C ALA A 309 -11.10 -13.37 1.72
N ALA A 310 -11.00 -13.91 2.92
CA ALA A 310 -10.37 -13.28 4.07
C ALA A 310 -9.48 -14.31 4.81
N PRO A 311 -8.40 -13.89 5.47
CA PRO A 311 -7.63 -14.79 6.30
C PRO A 311 -8.45 -15.28 7.50
N SER A 312 -8.19 -16.49 7.94
CA SER A 312 -8.87 -17.11 9.09
C SER A 312 -8.60 -16.35 10.40
N GLY A 313 -9.44 -16.61 11.41
CA GLY A 313 -9.38 -15.97 12.72
C GLY A 313 -10.26 -14.72 12.82
N GLY A 314 -10.33 -14.14 14.03
CA GLY A 314 -11.19 -13.01 14.32
C GLY A 314 -10.87 -11.79 13.45
N SER A 315 -11.93 -11.12 13.02
CA SER A 315 -11.81 -9.75 12.51
C SER A 315 -11.60 -8.82 13.70
N GLY A 316 -10.80 -7.85 13.58
CA GLY A 316 -10.64 -6.85 14.63
C GLY A 316 -9.39 -6.04 14.37
N ALA A 317 -9.59 -4.80 13.94
CA ALA A 317 -8.52 -3.85 13.70
C ALA A 317 -7.44 -4.35 12.70
N ARG A 318 -7.82 -5.20 11.72
CA ARG A 318 -6.96 -5.62 10.60
C ARG A 318 -6.99 -4.55 9.51
N LYS A 319 -5.83 -3.98 9.20
CA LYS A 319 -5.71 -2.86 8.26
C LYS A 319 -4.48 -3.00 7.37
N HIS A 320 -4.40 -2.13 6.37
CA HIS A 320 -3.22 -1.91 5.53
C HIS A 320 -2.64 -3.21 4.95
N PRO A 321 -3.44 -3.97 4.17
CA PRO A 321 -2.97 -5.21 3.58
C PRO A 321 -1.88 -5.00 2.54
N VAL A 322 -0.99 -5.98 2.48
CA VAL A 322 0.02 -6.15 1.43
C VAL A 322 -0.13 -7.54 0.85
N VAL A 323 -0.15 -7.65 -0.48
CA VAL A 323 -0.20 -8.92 -1.20
C VAL A 323 0.98 -9.02 -2.15
N VAL A 324 1.69 -10.16 -2.15
CA VAL A 324 2.85 -10.42 -3.01
C VAL A 324 2.82 -11.88 -3.46
N ALA A 325 2.95 -12.12 -4.76
CA ALA A 325 3.13 -13.44 -5.33
C ALA A 325 4.61 -13.78 -5.52
N ASN A 326 4.98 -15.06 -5.35
CA ASN A 326 6.32 -15.57 -5.66
C ASN A 326 6.32 -16.40 -6.95
N GLY A 327 7.50 -16.76 -7.43
CA GLY A 327 7.68 -17.59 -8.63
C GLY A 327 7.24 -19.05 -8.48
N LYS A 328 6.78 -19.49 -7.31
CA LYS A 328 6.21 -20.83 -7.06
C LYS A 328 4.67 -20.83 -7.07
N GLY A 329 4.04 -19.73 -7.47
CA GLY A 329 2.59 -19.56 -7.47
C GLY A 329 1.97 -19.38 -6.09
N GLN A 330 2.78 -19.14 -5.06
CA GLN A 330 2.28 -18.86 -3.71
C GLN A 330 2.09 -17.36 -3.53
N THR A 331 1.13 -16.99 -2.68
CA THR A 331 0.84 -15.58 -2.34
C THR A 331 0.99 -15.36 -0.84
N LEU A 332 1.78 -14.36 -0.46
CA LEU A 332 1.81 -13.80 0.89
C LEU A 332 0.73 -12.71 0.99
N LEU A 333 -0.19 -12.84 1.93
CA LEU A 333 -1.05 -11.76 2.40
C LEU A 333 -0.58 -11.36 3.80
N ALA A 334 -0.19 -10.09 3.98
CA ALA A 334 0.19 -9.53 5.27
C ALA A 334 -0.67 -8.30 5.59
N TRP A 335 -0.82 -7.97 6.87
CA TRP A 335 -1.62 -6.83 7.32
C TRP A 335 -1.15 -6.31 8.66
N THR A 336 -1.57 -5.10 9.02
CA THR A 336 -1.39 -4.56 10.38
C THR A 336 -2.58 -4.90 11.27
N GLU A 337 -2.33 -5.08 12.57
CA GLU A 337 -3.35 -5.29 13.59
C GLU A 337 -3.22 -4.27 14.71
N GLY A 338 -4.35 -3.70 15.12
CA GLY A 338 -4.42 -2.76 16.23
C GLY A 338 -3.83 -1.36 15.95
N THR A 339 -3.39 -1.10 14.72
CA THR A 339 -2.91 0.23 14.32
C THR A 339 -4.05 1.24 14.25
N GLY A 340 -3.74 2.52 14.50
CA GLY A 340 -4.69 3.63 14.44
C GLY A 340 -3.99 4.95 14.13
N TRP A 341 -4.72 6.07 14.18
CA TRP A 341 -4.19 7.39 13.82
C TRP A 341 -2.86 7.73 14.52
N SER A 342 -2.77 7.55 15.81
CA SER A 342 -1.56 7.83 16.61
C SER A 342 -1.11 6.60 17.40
N ARG A 343 -1.33 5.42 16.85
CA ARG A 343 -1.05 4.16 17.52
C ARG A 343 -0.41 3.18 16.54
N GLY A 344 0.73 2.63 16.94
CA GLY A 344 1.35 1.48 16.32
C GLY A 344 0.61 0.18 16.64
N GLY A 345 1.14 -0.95 16.24
CA GLY A 345 0.50 -2.23 16.44
C GLY A 345 1.39 -3.43 16.14
N ALA A 346 0.80 -4.46 15.59
CA ALA A 346 1.47 -5.66 15.14
C ALA A 346 1.32 -5.84 13.63
N LEU A 347 2.21 -6.63 13.05
CA LEU A 347 2.02 -7.22 11.73
C LEU A 347 1.58 -8.68 11.87
N ALA A 348 0.79 -9.13 10.92
CA ALA A 348 0.39 -10.52 10.80
C ALA A 348 0.38 -10.92 9.33
N TRP A 349 0.51 -12.22 9.05
CA TRP A 349 0.55 -12.73 7.68
C TRP A 349 0.02 -14.15 7.57
N GLN A 350 -0.37 -14.52 6.36
CA GLN A 350 -0.73 -15.85 5.92
C GLN A 350 -0.22 -16.07 4.50
N VAL A 351 0.43 -17.21 4.24
CA VAL A 351 0.77 -17.64 2.88
C VAL A 351 -0.33 -18.55 2.35
N TYR A 352 -0.66 -18.37 1.08
CA TYR A 352 -1.61 -19.18 0.32
C TYR A 352 -0.86 -19.95 -0.77
N GLY A 353 -1.26 -21.19 -1.01
CA GLY A 353 -0.74 -22.03 -2.07
C GLY A 353 -1.26 -21.61 -3.46
N PRO A 354 -0.73 -22.24 -4.53
CA PRO A 354 -1.20 -22.00 -5.91
C PRO A 354 -2.69 -22.36 -6.12
N ASP A 355 -3.24 -23.20 -5.26
CA ASP A 355 -4.66 -23.57 -5.24
C ASP A 355 -5.55 -22.57 -4.48
N GLY A 356 -4.98 -21.45 -4.03
CA GLY A 356 -5.66 -20.42 -3.25
C GLY A 356 -5.97 -20.79 -1.80
N LYS A 357 -5.51 -21.96 -1.32
CA LYS A 357 -5.74 -22.38 0.06
C LYS A 357 -4.64 -21.89 0.99
N ALA A 358 -5.03 -21.55 2.21
CA ALA A 358 -4.10 -21.15 3.26
C ALA A 358 -3.17 -22.31 3.62
N VAL A 359 -1.87 -22.06 3.61
CA VAL A 359 -0.86 -23.00 4.12
C VAL A 359 -0.74 -22.79 5.62
N THR A 360 -1.37 -23.66 6.41
CA THR A 360 -1.57 -23.45 7.85
C THR A 360 -0.27 -23.23 8.62
N ALA A 361 0.82 -23.89 8.24
CA ALA A 361 2.13 -23.74 8.88
C ALA A 361 2.84 -22.42 8.52
N LEU A 362 2.37 -21.69 7.51
CA LEU A 362 3.01 -20.47 7.00
C LEU A 362 2.19 -19.22 7.34
N ARG A 363 1.93 -19.04 8.62
CA ARG A 363 1.28 -17.86 9.19
C ARG A 363 2.08 -17.35 10.37
N GLY A 364 1.97 -16.09 10.68
CA GLY A 364 2.62 -15.53 11.84
C GLY A 364 2.08 -14.18 12.24
N ARG A 365 2.58 -13.71 13.37
CA ARG A 365 2.26 -12.39 13.94
C ARG A 365 3.46 -11.89 14.73
N GLN A 366 3.77 -10.62 14.61
CA GLN A 366 4.87 -9.97 15.33
C GLN A 366 4.46 -8.55 15.75
N PRO A 367 4.72 -8.11 16.98
CA PRO A 367 4.54 -6.72 17.40
C PRO A 367 5.63 -5.83 16.80
N GLY A 368 5.45 -4.50 16.91
CA GLY A 368 6.50 -3.53 16.60
C GLY A 368 6.23 -2.64 15.38
N VAL A 369 5.04 -2.71 14.77
CA VAL A 369 4.66 -1.72 13.74
C VAL A 369 4.59 -0.34 14.41
N PRO A 370 5.39 0.63 13.95
CA PRO A 370 5.45 1.95 14.57
C PRO A 370 4.18 2.77 14.29
N VAL A 371 4.03 3.88 15.00
CA VAL A 371 2.99 4.88 14.71
C VAL A 371 3.14 5.37 13.27
N TRP A 372 2.03 5.40 12.53
CA TRP A 372 1.97 5.66 11.09
C TRP A 372 2.81 4.70 10.23
N GLY A 373 3.22 3.56 10.79
CA GLY A 373 3.89 2.50 10.05
C GLY A 373 2.94 1.78 9.11
N LEU A 374 3.44 1.45 7.93
CA LEU A 374 2.84 0.53 6.97
C LEU A 374 3.77 -0.67 6.76
N LEU A 375 3.26 -1.66 6.08
CA LEU A 375 4.03 -2.82 5.65
C LEU A 375 4.35 -2.72 4.16
N THR A 376 5.46 -3.34 3.77
CA THR A 376 5.71 -3.76 2.39
C THR A 376 6.32 -5.15 2.39
N ALA A 377 6.19 -5.89 1.29
CA ALA A 377 6.79 -7.20 1.15
C ALA A 377 7.34 -7.38 -0.26
N PHE A 378 8.27 -8.31 -0.40
CA PHE A 378 8.77 -8.77 -1.68
C PHE A 378 9.12 -10.25 -1.62
N ALA A 379 9.06 -10.91 -2.78
CA ALA A 379 9.43 -12.30 -2.93
C ALA A 379 10.89 -12.42 -3.37
N HIS A 380 11.56 -13.47 -2.90
CA HIS A 380 12.91 -13.86 -3.32
C HIS A 380 12.87 -14.88 -4.44
N PRO A 381 13.96 -15.03 -5.22
CA PRO A 381 14.04 -16.03 -6.28
C PRO A 381 13.87 -17.47 -5.78
N ASP A 382 14.27 -17.78 -4.55
CA ASP A 382 14.07 -19.08 -3.90
C ASP A 382 12.62 -19.37 -3.48
N GLY A 383 11.74 -18.36 -3.59
CA GLY A 383 10.33 -18.41 -3.23
C GLY A 383 10.02 -17.94 -1.81
N GLY A 384 11.02 -17.57 -1.03
CA GLY A 384 10.81 -16.92 0.28
C GLY A 384 10.26 -15.49 0.14
N PHE A 385 9.80 -14.93 1.27
CA PHE A 385 9.30 -13.57 1.34
C PHE A 385 10.01 -12.78 2.44
N THR A 386 10.34 -11.53 2.18
CA THR A 386 10.66 -10.56 3.24
C THR A 386 9.49 -9.61 3.46
N LEU A 387 9.17 -9.36 4.71
CA LEU A 387 8.10 -8.45 5.15
C LEU A 387 8.71 -7.32 5.96
N LEU A 388 8.76 -6.11 5.39
CA LEU A 388 9.30 -4.90 6.03
C LEU A 388 8.19 -4.12 6.78
N TYR A 389 8.55 -3.56 7.98
CA TYR A 389 7.63 -2.82 8.83
C TYR A 389 8.32 -1.69 9.59
#